data_aead4c3655f0ae8b01a7ff8a0fbee7f1
#
_entry.id   aead4c3655f0ae8b01a7ff8a0fbee7f1
#
_cell.length_a   1.000
_cell.length_b   1.000
_cell.length_c   1.000
_cell.angle_alpha   90.00
_cell.angle_beta   90.00
_cell.angle_gamma   90.00
#
_symmetry.space_group_name_H-M   'P 1'
#
loop_
_entity.id
_entity.type
_entity.pdbx_description
1 polymer ?
#
loop_
_entity_poly.entity_id
_entity_poly.type
_entity_poly.pdbx_seq_one_letter_code
_entity_poly.pdbx_strand_id
1 'polypeptide(L)' 'MAATIITPSGIGAMEAGLVLDEEGSRFVVLTFKEPQGEPTLVTFTVPVFQNYVEHLVRTAKAANEDANWGIPG' A
#
# COMPACT_ATOMS: atom_id res chain seq x y z
N MET A 1 -19.75 -9.76 6.44
CA MET A 1 -18.91 -9.65 5.24
C MET A 1 -17.46 -9.87 5.63
N ALA A 2 -16.81 -10.78 4.97
CA ALA A 2 -15.41 -11.09 5.27
C ALA A 2 -14.49 -10.09 4.57
N ALA A 3 -13.48 -9.65 5.29
CA ALA A 3 -12.44 -8.80 4.70
C ALA A 3 -11.31 -9.67 4.15
N THR A 4 -10.73 -9.25 3.06
CA THR A 4 -9.52 -9.88 2.53
C THR A 4 -8.32 -9.24 3.21
N ILE A 5 -7.51 -10.07 3.85
CA ILE A 5 -6.30 -9.60 4.53
C ILE A 5 -5.08 -10.06 3.75
N ILE A 6 -4.24 -9.12 3.40
CA ILE A 6 -2.99 -9.40 2.69
C ILE A 6 -1.85 -9.00 3.62
N THR A 7 -0.98 -9.94 3.91
CA THR A 7 0.19 -9.69 4.75
C THR A 7 1.45 -9.96 3.92
N PRO A 8 1.98 -8.93 3.24
CA PRO A 8 3.16 -9.14 2.42
C PRO A 8 4.36 -9.54 3.26
N SER A 9 5.11 -10.49 2.78
CA SER A 9 6.30 -10.99 3.48
C SER A 9 7.51 -10.08 3.30
N GLY A 10 7.45 -9.18 2.34
CA GLY A 10 8.53 -8.26 2.09
C GLY A 10 8.21 -7.35 0.92
N ILE A 11 9.15 -6.47 0.61
CA ILE A 11 8.94 -5.47 -0.44
C ILE A 11 8.78 -6.10 -1.82
N GLY A 12 9.34 -7.30 -2.04
CA GLY A 12 9.20 -8.01 -3.30
C GLY A 12 7.79 -8.54 -3.58
N ALA A 13 6.94 -8.59 -2.54
CA ALA A 13 5.57 -9.04 -2.69
C ALA A 13 4.63 -7.90 -3.09
N MET A 14 5.14 -6.68 -3.14
CA MET A 14 4.38 -5.48 -3.48
C MET A 14 5.12 -4.70 -4.56
N GLU A 15 4.38 -4.14 -5.49
CA GLU A 15 4.94 -3.26 -6.50
C GLU A 15 4.09 -2.02 -6.61
N ALA A 16 4.72 -0.90 -6.92
CA ALA A 16 4.03 0.34 -7.23
C ALA A 16 4.46 0.78 -8.62
N GLY A 17 3.51 1.17 -9.43
CA GLY A 17 3.80 1.61 -10.79
C GLY A 17 2.94 2.80 -11.17
N LEU A 18 3.42 3.54 -12.16
CA LEU A 18 2.70 4.65 -12.75
C LEU A 18 2.16 4.21 -14.10
N VAL A 19 0.87 4.39 -14.30
CA VAL A 19 0.20 4.01 -15.54
C VAL A 19 -0.45 5.25 -16.15
N LEU A 20 -0.37 5.35 -17.47
CA LEU A 20 -1.05 6.39 -18.22
C LEU A 20 -2.22 5.75 -18.97
N ASP A 21 -3.37 6.39 -18.94
CA ASP A 21 -4.48 5.94 -19.76
C ASP A 21 -4.38 6.55 -21.17
N GLU A 22 -5.36 6.25 -22.02
CA GLU A 22 -5.39 6.72 -23.40
C GLU A 22 -5.49 8.24 -23.50
N GLU A 23 -6.05 8.89 -22.49
CA GLU A 23 -6.20 10.33 -22.46
C GLU A 23 -5.00 11.03 -21.82
N GLY A 24 -4.00 10.29 -21.40
CA GLY A 24 -2.83 10.83 -20.75
C GLY A 24 -2.99 11.06 -19.25
N SER A 25 -4.07 10.60 -18.67
CA SER A 25 -4.26 10.68 -17.23
C SER A 25 -3.37 9.69 -16.53
N ARG A 26 -2.82 10.10 -15.40
CA ARG A 26 -1.88 9.28 -14.63
C ARG A 26 -2.60 8.60 -13.48
N PHE A 27 -2.27 7.35 -13.31
CA PHE A 27 -2.76 6.55 -12.19
C PHE A 27 -1.62 5.82 -11.51
N VAL A 28 -1.73 5.66 -10.21
CA VAL A 28 -0.80 4.83 -9.46
C VAL A 28 -1.46 3.48 -9.25
N VAL A 29 -0.71 2.41 -9.51
CA VAL A 29 -1.19 1.04 -9.32
C VAL A 29 -0.31 0.39 -8.27
N LEU A 30 -0.93 -0.10 -7.22
CA LEU A 30 -0.27 -0.95 -6.25
C LEU A 30 -0.64 -2.40 -6.56
N THR A 31 0.36 -3.25 -6.68
CA THR A 31 0.16 -4.66 -6.96
C THR A 31 0.64 -5.48 -5.79
N PHE A 32 -0.24 -6.32 -5.27
CA PHE A 32 0.09 -7.25 -4.19
C PHE A 32 0.12 -8.65 -4.77
N LYS A 33 1.27 -9.28 -4.71
CA LYS A 33 1.51 -10.58 -5.35
C LYS A 33 1.23 -11.76 -4.43
N GLU A 34 1.06 -11.52 -3.16
CA GLU A 34 0.75 -12.57 -2.18
C GLU A 34 -0.67 -12.39 -1.66
N PRO A 35 -1.35 -13.47 -1.27
CA PRO A 35 -0.91 -14.84 -1.40
C PRO A 35 -0.86 -15.31 -2.85
N GLN A 36 -0.38 -16.53 -3.08
CA GLN A 36 -0.30 -17.07 -4.43
C GLN A 36 -1.66 -17.08 -5.11
N GLY A 37 -1.66 -16.87 -6.39
CA GLY A 37 -2.84 -16.75 -7.21
C GLY A 37 -2.79 -15.47 -8.00
N GLU A 38 -3.97 -14.94 -8.34
CA GLU A 38 -4.04 -13.69 -9.07
C GLU A 38 -3.62 -12.54 -8.18
N PRO A 39 -2.78 -11.63 -8.67
CA PRO A 39 -2.39 -10.48 -7.88
C PRO A 39 -3.58 -9.56 -7.60
N THR A 40 -3.52 -8.89 -6.47
CA THR A 40 -4.50 -7.87 -6.11
C THR A 40 -3.97 -6.52 -6.56
N LEU A 41 -4.77 -5.80 -7.31
CA LEU A 41 -4.41 -4.49 -7.86
C LEU A 41 -5.29 -3.43 -7.23
N VAL A 42 -4.68 -2.34 -6.79
CA VAL A 42 -5.39 -1.18 -6.29
C VAL A 42 -4.93 0.03 -7.08
N THR A 43 -5.87 0.75 -7.67
CA THR A 43 -5.54 1.91 -8.49
C THR A 43 -5.98 3.19 -7.79
N PHE A 44 -5.17 4.23 -7.96
CA PHE A 44 -5.41 5.54 -7.37
C PHE A 44 -5.19 6.62 -8.41
N THR A 45 -5.96 7.70 -8.32
CA THR A 45 -5.56 8.93 -8.98
C THR A 45 -4.35 9.49 -8.24
N VAL A 46 -3.55 10.31 -8.91
CA VAL A 46 -2.33 10.85 -8.29
C VAL A 46 -2.62 11.67 -7.03
N PRO A 47 -3.59 12.61 -7.02
CA PRO A 47 -3.87 13.37 -5.79
C PRO A 47 -4.30 12.50 -4.62
N VAL A 48 -5.14 11.50 -4.88
CA VAL A 48 -5.59 10.58 -3.83
C VAL A 48 -4.42 9.76 -3.31
N PHE A 49 -3.55 9.32 -4.21
CA PHE A 49 -2.38 8.55 -3.80
C PHE A 49 -1.43 9.39 -2.95
N GLN A 50 -1.23 10.65 -3.32
CA GLN A 50 -0.38 11.56 -2.54
C GLN A 50 -0.91 11.74 -1.12
N ASN A 51 -2.22 11.91 -0.97
CA ASN A 51 -2.84 12.00 0.34
C ASN A 51 -2.68 10.70 1.12
N TYR A 52 -2.78 9.58 0.44
CA TYR A 52 -2.61 8.27 1.06
C TYR A 52 -1.18 8.07 1.57
N VAL A 53 -0.19 8.51 0.80
CA VAL A 53 1.21 8.42 1.21
C VAL A 53 1.45 9.24 2.48
N GLU A 54 0.90 10.44 2.57
CA GLU A 54 1.00 11.25 3.79
C GLU A 54 0.40 10.53 4.99
N HIS A 55 -0.77 9.91 4.78
CA HIS A 55 -1.40 9.12 5.82
C HIS A 55 -0.53 7.93 6.24
N LEU A 56 0.05 7.24 5.27
CA LEU A 56 0.93 6.11 5.54
C LEU A 56 2.17 6.53 6.33
N VAL A 57 2.75 7.67 6.00
CA VAL A 57 3.92 8.18 6.71
C VAL A 57 3.57 8.45 8.18
N ARG A 58 2.43 9.09 8.43
CA ARG A 58 1.97 9.33 9.80
C ARG A 58 1.71 8.03 10.55
N THR A 59 1.09 7.08 9.87
CA THR A 59 0.80 5.77 10.45
C THR A 59 2.09 5.03 10.80
N ALA A 60 3.07 5.09 9.92
CA ALA A 60 4.37 4.46 10.16
C ALA A 60 5.08 5.09 11.36
N LYS A 61 5.01 6.41 11.48
CA LYS A 61 5.57 7.10 12.63
C LYS A 61 4.88 6.70 13.92
N ALA A 62 3.56 6.68 13.93
CA ALA A 62 2.80 6.28 15.09
C ALA A 62 3.11 4.84 15.48
N ALA A 63 3.20 3.94 14.52
CA ALA A 63 3.55 2.55 14.78
C ALA A 63 4.94 2.42 15.39
N ASN A 64 5.89 3.21 14.92
CA ASN A 64 7.25 3.18 15.44
C ASN A 64 7.31 3.72 16.86
N GLU A 65 6.56 4.77 17.16
CA GLU A 65 6.48 5.33 18.51
C GLU A 65 5.80 4.37 19.46
N ASP A 66 4.68 3.80 19.02
CA ASP A 66 3.92 2.86 19.84
C ASP A 66 4.70 1.58 20.12
N ALA A 67 5.57 1.17 19.20
CA ALA A 67 6.38 0.00 19.39
C ALA A 67 7.31 0.12 20.59
N ASN A 68 7.69 1.34 20.97
CA ASN A 68 8.58 1.54 22.10
C ASN A 68 7.91 1.30 23.44
N TRP A 69 6.60 1.49 23.54
CA TRP A 69 5.90 1.26 24.78
C TRP A 69 5.08 -0.03 24.78
N GLY A 70 4.74 -0.51 23.61
CA GLY A 70 3.90 -1.70 23.50
C GLY A 70 4.69 -2.99 23.45
N ILE A 71 5.99 -2.93 23.22
CA ILE A 71 6.82 -4.12 23.11
C ILE A 71 7.50 -4.38 24.47
N PRO A 72 7.24 -5.53 25.05
CA PRO A 72 7.93 -5.92 26.27
C PRO A 72 9.40 -6.21 25.96
N GLY A 73 10.24 -5.44 26.49
CA GLY A 73 11.67 -5.63 26.38
C GLY A 73 12.31 -5.08 25.15
#